data_1e0b347463fc74efdd42b36fc4cb2993
#
_entry.id   1e0b347463fc74efdd42b36fc4cb2993
#
_cell.length_a   1.000
_cell.length_b   1.000
_cell.length_c   1.000
_cell.angle_alpha   90.00
_cell.angle_beta   90.00
_cell.angle_gamma   90.00
#
_symmetry.space_group_name_H-M   'P 1'
#
loop_
_entity.id
_entity.type
_entity.pdbx_description
1 polymer ?
#
loop_
_entity_poly.entity_id
_entity_poly.type
_entity_poly.pdbx_seq_one_letter_code
_entity_poly.pdbx_strand_id
1 'polypeptide(L)'
;QSTCVSCGSCVQVCPTGALIDRTSAYLGHDKQMTVTRSVCCGCSLGCGIQIHTRDNRIVKITGDYEAKNVGTLCKTGRFLSLDEKRSRITSPMKRIAGQLTATSWDDALTTLAQNLTPLKGNIAALASTRLSVESLSAFKSIFVDGLGSNMVTSIEEGRPTALQAKYADQNGSAIEGKLDTLRTADCVLLIGADLSTTHEV
;
A
#
# COMPACT_ATOMS: atom_id res chain seq x y z
N GLN A 1 4.79 21.17 24.83
CA GLN A 1 4.39 20.47 23.61
C GLN A 1 4.98 19.06 23.66
N SER A 2 4.17 18.04 23.35
CA SER A 2 4.63 16.66 23.31
C SER A 2 5.38 16.40 21.98
N THR A 3 6.50 15.68 22.03
CA THR A 3 7.22 15.18 20.86
C THR A 3 6.63 13.86 20.33
N CYS A 4 5.50 13.42 20.88
CA CYS A 4 4.84 12.19 20.50
C CYS A 4 4.25 12.28 19.09
N VAL A 5 4.62 11.33 18.22
CA VAL A 5 4.11 11.20 16.85
C VAL A 5 2.83 10.34 16.75
N SER A 6 2.28 9.91 17.89
CA SER A 6 1.07 9.09 17.95
C SER A 6 1.15 7.75 17.20
N CYS A 7 2.32 7.15 17.09
CA CYS A 7 2.53 5.88 16.37
C CYS A 7 1.91 4.65 17.07
N GLY A 8 1.54 4.74 18.35
CA GLY A 8 0.93 3.65 19.12
C GLY A 8 1.88 2.51 19.51
N SER A 9 3.19 2.67 19.38
CA SER A 9 4.16 1.65 19.81
C SER A 9 4.08 1.37 21.31
N CYS A 10 3.81 2.39 22.12
CA CYS A 10 3.59 2.24 23.56
C CYS A 10 2.38 1.33 23.89
N VAL A 11 1.32 1.39 23.07
CA VAL A 11 0.16 0.51 23.22
C VAL A 11 0.53 -0.94 22.87
N GLN A 12 1.31 -1.15 21.83
CA GLN A 12 1.72 -2.49 21.39
C GLN A 12 2.63 -3.20 22.39
N VAL A 13 3.55 -2.46 23.04
CA VAL A 13 4.54 -3.03 23.97
C VAL A 13 4.06 -3.07 25.42
N CYS A 14 2.89 -2.50 25.74
CA CYS A 14 2.38 -2.47 27.11
C CYS A 14 1.98 -3.87 27.59
N PRO A 15 2.70 -4.50 28.52
CA PRO A 15 2.45 -5.89 28.91
C PRO A 15 1.22 -6.02 29.81
N THR A 16 0.81 -4.94 30.48
CA THR A 16 -0.30 -4.95 31.45
C THR A 16 -1.64 -4.55 30.83
N GLY A 17 -1.64 -4.06 29.58
CA GLY A 17 -2.84 -3.51 28.96
C GLY A 17 -3.33 -2.19 29.60
N ALA A 18 -2.48 -1.52 30.36
CA ALA A 18 -2.79 -0.19 30.93
C ALA A 18 -2.91 0.87 29.82
N LEU A 19 -2.19 0.67 28.71
CA LEU A 19 -2.31 1.47 27.51
C LEU A 19 -3.08 0.67 26.47
N ILE A 20 -4.24 1.12 26.10
CA ILE A 20 -5.08 0.53 25.05
C ILE A 20 -5.44 1.60 24.04
N ASP A 21 -5.61 1.17 22.80
CA ASP A 21 -6.15 2.00 21.75
C ASP A 21 -7.67 2.13 21.92
N ARG A 22 -8.18 3.33 21.75
CA ARG A 22 -9.60 3.66 21.94
C ARG A 22 -10.50 2.88 20.97
N THR A 23 -10.02 2.57 19.77
CA THR A 23 -10.79 1.89 18.73
C THR A 23 -10.96 0.41 19.05
N SER A 24 -9.93 -0.22 19.62
CA SER A 24 -9.94 -1.65 20.00
C SER A 24 -10.48 -1.91 21.39
N ALA A 25 -10.63 -0.85 22.21
CA ALA A 25 -11.14 -0.98 23.57
C ALA A 25 -12.50 -1.70 23.59
N TYR A 26 -12.62 -2.69 24.47
CA TYR A 26 -13.85 -3.48 24.68
C TYR A 26 -14.31 -4.37 23.51
N LEU A 27 -13.52 -4.51 22.44
CA LEU A 27 -13.86 -5.35 21.28
C LEU A 27 -13.47 -6.84 21.44
N GLY A 28 -12.97 -7.22 22.60
CA GLY A 28 -12.64 -8.61 22.96
C GLY A 28 -11.19 -8.78 23.41
N HIS A 29 -10.90 -9.99 23.90
CA HIS A 29 -9.55 -10.37 24.29
C HIS A 29 -8.75 -10.92 23.10
N ASP A 30 -7.42 -10.78 23.14
CA ASP A 30 -6.51 -11.26 22.08
C ASP A 30 -6.73 -12.75 21.73
N LYS A 31 -7.06 -13.58 22.74
CA LYS A 31 -7.37 -15.01 22.53
C LYS A 31 -8.62 -15.27 21.66
N GLN A 32 -9.47 -14.27 21.49
CA GLN A 32 -10.71 -14.36 20.70
C GLN A 32 -10.54 -13.79 19.29
N MET A 33 -9.34 -13.34 18.95
CA MET A 33 -9.05 -12.73 17.67
C MET A 33 -8.30 -13.70 16.76
N THR A 34 -8.62 -13.66 15.49
CA THR A 34 -7.80 -14.27 14.44
C THR A 34 -6.74 -13.29 14.01
N VAL A 35 -5.48 -13.72 13.97
CA VAL A 35 -4.34 -12.90 13.56
C VAL A 35 -3.88 -13.32 12.18
N THR A 36 -3.87 -12.38 11.24
CA THR A 36 -3.39 -12.60 9.88
C THR A 36 -2.22 -11.66 9.60
N ARG A 37 -1.11 -12.22 9.12
CA ARG A 37 0.05 -11.43 8.66
C ARG A 37 -0.25 -10.80 7.31
N SER A 38 0.18 -9.56 7.13
CA SER A 38 0.00 -8.79 5.91
C SER A 38 1.07 -7.72 5.76
N VAL A 39 0.97 -6.91 4.72
CA VAL A 39 1.88 -5.81 4.43
C VAL A 39 1.08 -4.51 4.39
N CYS A 40 1.62 -3.47 5.02
CA CYS A 40 1.04 -2.13 4.96
C CYS A 40 1.26 -1.51 3.57
N CYS A 41 0.19 -1.03 2.95
CA CYS A 41 0.21 -0.36 1.65
C CYS A 41 0.12 1.17 1.78
N GLY A 42 0.38 1.74 2.96
CA GLY A 42 0.29 3.19 3.22
C GLY A 42 1.38 4.01 2.54
N CYS A 43 2.55 3.42 2.32
CA CYS A 43 3.68 4.02 1.58
C CYS A 43 4.55 2.90 0.98
N SER A 44 5.62 3.28 0.27
CA SER A 44 6.54 2.35 -0.40
C SER A 44 7.39 1.50 0.56
N LEU A 45 7.40 1.79 1.87
CA LEU A 45 8.19 1.04 2.85
C LEU A 45 7.73 -0.41 3.02
N GLY A 46 6.42 -0.69 2.87
CA GLY A 46 5.89 -2.05 2.94
C GLY A 46 6.09 -2.72 4.29
N CYS A 47 5.81 -2.02 5.40
CA CYS A 47 5.94 -2.57 6.74
C CYS A 47 5.11 -3.83 6.93
N GLY A 48 5.69 -4.88 7.55
CA GLY A 48 4.96 -6.05 7.98
C GLY A 48 4.00 -5.73 9.11
N ILE A 49 2.77 -6.17 8.97
CA ILE A 49 1.69 -5.94 9.94
C ILE A 49 0.99 -7.24 10.31
N GLN A 50 0.42 -7.26 11.50
CA GLN A 50 -0.51 -8.29 11.95
C GLN A 50 -1.88 -7.66 12.11
N ILE A 51 -2.84 -8.18 11.37
CA ILE A 51 -4.24 -7.73 11.39
C ILE A 51 -5.00 -8.65 12.34
N HIS A 52 -5.54 -8.08 13.40
CA HIS A 52 -6.35 -8.79 14.38
C HIS A 52 -7.83 -8.59 14.03
N THR A 53 -8.53 -9.68 13.74
CA THR A 53 -9.94 -9.65 13.35
C THR A 53 -10.80 -10.45 14.33
N ARG A 54 -12.04 -9.99 14.53
CA ARG A 54 -13.10 -10.69 15.25
C ARG A 54 -14.44 -10.38 14.58
N ASP A 55 -15.28 -11.37 14.43
CA ASP A 55 -16.62 -11.22 13.84
C ASP A 55 -16.61 -10.45 12.51
N ASN A 56 -15.66 -10.82 11.63
CA ASN A 56 -15.43 -10.20 10.32
C ASN A 56 -15.12 -8.67 10.37
N ARG A 57 -14.57 -8.19 11.48
CA ARG A 57 -14.14 -6.79 11.66
C ARG A 57 -12.69 -6.74 12.05
N ILE A 58 -11.97 -5.75 11.53
CA ILE A 58 -10.61 -5.42 12.01
C ILE A 58 -10.77 -4.73 13.36
N VAL A 59 -10.14 -5.31 14.39
CA VAL A 59 -10.16 -4.80 15.76
C VAL A 59 -8.94 -3.91 16.02
N LYS A 60 -7.76 -4.42 15.67
CA LYS A 60 -6.49 -3.66 15.81
C LYS A 60 -5.47 -4.12 14.77
N ILE A 61 -4.48 -3.28 14.54
CA ILE A 61 -3.32 -3.58 13.70
C ILE A 61 -2.06 -3.41 14.55
N THR A 62 -1.20 -4.41 14.55
CA THR A 62 0.10 -4.38 15.22
C THR A 62 1.23 -4.55 14.21
N GLY A 63 2.41 -4.03 14.51
CA GLY A 63 3.60 -4.31 13.72
C GLY A 63 4.06 -5.76 13.92
N ASP A 64 4.50 -6.39 12.85
CA ASP A 64 5.07 -7.73 12.90
C ASP A 64 6.54 -7.66 13.31
N TYR A 65 6.88 -8.30 14.43
CA TYR A 65 8.25 -8.33 14.95
C TYR A 65 9.21 -9.17 14.12
N GLU A 66 8.69 -10.09 13.30
CA GLU A 66 9.50 -10.91 12.40
C GLU A 66 9.74 -10.23 11.05
N ALA A 67 9.06 -9.11 10.79
CA ALA A 67 9.25 -8.31 9.60
C ALA A 67 10.40 -7.30 9.74
N LYS A 68 10.83 -6.71 8.63
CA LYS A 68 11.94 -5.74 8.57
C LYS A 68 11.76 -4.50 9.45
N ASN A 69 10.53 -4.10 9.70
CA ASN A 69 10.18 -3.00 10.60
C ASN A 69 10.19 -3.37 12.09
N VAL A 70 10.50 -4.63 12.44
CA VAL A 70 10.69 -5.13 13.80
C VAL A 70 9.59 -4.64 14.76
N GLY A 71 8.33 -4.79 14.35
CA GLY A 71 7.16 -4.38 15.16
C GLY A 71 6.84 -2.88 15.14
N THR A 72 7.70 -2.03 14.59
CA THR A 72 7.46 -0.59 14.50
C THR A 72 6.47 -0.26 13.39
N LEU A 73 5.54 0.64 13.67
CA LEU A 73 4.59 1.18 12.70
C LEU A 73 4.42 2.68 12.92
N CYS A 74 4.19 3.41 11.84
CA CYS A 74 3.73 4.79 11.93
C CYS A 74 2.22 4.86 12.28
N LYS A 75 1.74 6.05 12.59
CA LYS A 75 0.34 6.34 12.85
C LYS A 75 -0.59 5.83 11.73
N THR A 76 -0.22 6.10 10.48
CA THR A 76 -0.99 5.70 9.30
C THR A 76 -1.11 4.18 9.18
N GLY A 77 0.01 3.46 9.31
CA GLY A 77 0.02 2.00 9.20
C GLY A 77 -0.77 1.31 10.31
N ARG A 78 -0.84 1.92 11.49
CA ARG A 78 -1.54 1.34 12.64
C ARG A 78 -3.02 1.67 12.68
N PHE A 79 -3.43 2.91 12.37
CA PHE A 79 -4.76 3.40 12.68
C PHE A 79 -5.60 3.74 11.46
N LEU A 80 -5.00 4.06 10.29
CA LEU A 80 -5.76 4.53 9.13
C LEU A 80 -6.86 3.55 8.69
N SER A 81 -6.56 2.26 8.65
CA SER A 81 -7.53 1.24 8.25
C SER A 81 -8.65 1.04 9.27
N LEU A 82 -8.44 1.41 10.54
CA LEU A 82 -9.44 1.35 11.61
C LEU A 82 -10.38 2.56 11.56
N ASP A 83 -9.86 3.70 11.11
CA ASP A 83 -10.62 4.96 10.99
C ASP A 83 -11.35 5.09 9.63
N GLU A 84 -11.14 4.14 8.72
CA GLU A 84 -11.74 4.16 7.38
C GLU A 84 -13.25 3.95 7.44
N LYS A 85 -13.99 4.99 7.12
CA LYS A 85 -15.47 5.01 7.14
C LYS A 85 -16.10 5.05 5.75
N ARG A 86 -15.29 5.04 4.67
CA ARG A 86 -15.81 5.09 3.31
C ARG A 86 -16.57 3.81 2.98
N SER A 87 -17.73 3.97 2.34
CA SER A 87 -18.43 2.84 1.74
C SER A 87 -17.59 2.23 0.63
N ARG A 88 -17.26 0.95 0.76
CA ARG A 88 -16.45 0.22 -0.22
C ARG A 88 -17.34 -0.36 -1.30
N ILE A 89 -16.89 -0.26 -2.56
CA ILE A 89 -17.51 -0.95 -3.70
C ILE A 89 -17.18 -2.44 -3.56
N THR A 90 -18.20 -3.28 -3.47
CA THR A 90 -18.07 -4.72 -3.24
C THR A 90 -18.33 -5.56 -4.49
N SER A 91 -18.81 -4.96 -5.57
CA SER A 91 -19.06 -5.60 -6.86
C SER A 91 -18.68 -4.67 -8.00
N PRO A 92 -18.37 -5.19 -9.20
CA PRO A 92 -18.18 -4.36 -10.37
C PRO A 92 -19.42 -3.51 -10.64
N MET A 93 -19.21 -2.29 -11.12
CA MET A 93 -20.29 -1.36 -11.43
C MET A 93 -20.11 -0.78 -12.82
N LYS A 94 -21.22 -0.66 -13.55
CA LYS A 94 -21.28 -0.10 -14.89
C LYS A 94 -22.24 1.08 -14.91
N ARG A 95 -21.91 2.13 -15.67
CA ARG A 95 -22.80 3.29 -15.82
C ARG A 95 -23.86 3.03 -16.87
N ILE A 96 -25.12 2.94 -16.46
CA ILE A 96 -26.28 2.76 -17.33
C ILE A 96 -27.21 3.97 -17.13
N ALA A 97 -27.53 4.67 -18.20
CA ALA A 97 -28.36 5.88 -18.17
C ALA A 97 -27.91 6.92 -17.10
N GLY A 98 -26.58 7.08 -16.96
CA GLY A 98 -26.00 8.03 -16.01
C GLY A 98 -25.84 7.52 -14.56
N GLN A 99 -26.44 6.39 -14.19
CA GLN A 99 -26.35 5.79 -12.85
C GLN A 99 -25.39 4.61 -12.80
N LEU A 100 -24.65 4.46 -11.68
CA LEU A 100 -23.81 3.29 -11.44
C LEU A 100 -24.68 2.13 -10.98
N THR A 101 -24.64 1.05 -11.76
CA THR A 101 -25.42 -0.18 -11.51
C THR A 101 -24.47 -1.35 -11.36
N ALA A 102 -24.72 -2.22 -10.38
CA ALA A 102 -23.94 -3.44 -10.18
C ALA A 102 -24.05 -4.37 -11.40
N THR A 103 -22.95 -5.01 -11.76
CA THR A 103 -22.86 -5.97 -12.87
C THR A 103 -21.99 -7.16 -12.49
N SER A 104 -21.93 -8.19 -13.35
CA SER A 104 -21.01 -9.31 -13.17
C SER A 104 -19.58 -8.94 -13.57
N TRP A 105 -18.60 -9.71 -13.09
CA TRP A 105 -17.21 -9.56 -13.54
C TRP A 105 -17.07 -9.83 -15.05
N ASP A 106 -17.74 -10.84 -15.58
CA ASP A 106 -17.66 -11.20 -17.01
C ASP A 106 -18.18 -10.06 -17.89
N ASP A 107 -19.33 -9.46 -17.55
CA ASP A 107 -19.88 -8.33 -18.28
C ASP A 107 -18.97 -7.09 -18.16
N ALA A 108 -18.44 -6.81 -16.96
CA ALA A 108 -17.54 -5.69 -16.74
C ALA A 108 -16.25 -5.82 -17.60
N LEU A 109 -15.60 -6.98 -17.55
CA LEU A 109 -14.37 -7.25 -18.30
C LEU A 109 -14.60 -7.25 -19.80
N THR A 110 -15.70 -7.85 -20.28
CA THR A 110 -16.09 -7.85 -21.69
C THR A 110 -16.31 -6.43 -22.19
N THR A 111 -17.08 -5.62 -21.44
CA THR A 111 -17.33 -4.22 -21.77
C THR A 111 -16.04 -3.42 -21.82
N LEU A 112 -15.15 -3.63 -20.83
CA LEU A 112 -13.86 -2.95 -20.76
C LEU A 112 -12.98 -3.30 -21.96
N ALA A 113 -12.88 -4.58 -22.31
CA ALA A 113 -12.11 -5.04 -23.47
C ALA A 113 -12.64 -4.44 -24.77
N GLN A 114 -13.96 -4.45 -24.97
CA GLN A 114 -14.59 -3.85 -26.15
C GLN A 114 -14.31 -2.36 -26.29
N ASN A 115 -14.26 -1.62 -25.18
CA ASN A 115 -14.00 -0.18 -25.19
C ASN A 115 -12.51 0.15 -25.34
N LEU A 116 -11.60 -0.65 -24.80
CA LEU A 116 -10.16 -0.38 -24.84
C LEU A 116 -9.48 -0.86 -26.12
N THR A 117 -9.92 -1.99 -26.70
CA THR A 117 -9.29 -2.57 -27.90
C THR A 117 -9.23 -1.60 -29.10
N PRO A 118 -10.28 -0.82 -29.41
CA PRO A 118 -10.23 0.15 -30.48
C PRO A 118 -9.25 1.31 -30.27
N LEU A 119 -8.87 1.55 -29.01
CA LEU A 119 -7.98 2.64 -28.59
C LEU A 119 -6.51 2.20 -28.50
N LYS A 120 -6.18 1.00 -29.00
CA LYS A 120 -4.82 0.46 -28.96
C LYS A 120 -3.78 1.47 -29.47
N GLY A 121 -2.70 1.67 -28.70
CA GLY A 121 -1.65 2.66 -28.98
C GLY A 121 -1.97 4.10 -28.53
N ASN A 122 -3.22 4.43 -28.24
CA ASN A 122 -3.68 5.78 -27.86
C ASN A 122 -4.26 5.83 -26.44
N ILE A 123 -3.71 5.03 -25.52
CA ILE A 123 -4.15 4.93 -24.12
C ILE A 123 -3.05 5.43 -23.23
N ALA A 124 -3.39 6.31 -22.29
CA ALA A 124 -2.55 6.63 -21.15
C ALA A 124 -3.03 5.84 -19.93
N ALA A 125 -2.11 5.29 -19.15
CA ALA A 125 -2.43 4.48 -17.98
C ALA A 125 -1.62 4.94 -16.76
N LEU A 126 -2.30 5.08 -15.63
CA LEU A 126 -1.72 5.48 -14.35
C LEU A 126 -1.85 4.34 -13.35
N ALA A 127 -0.74 3.89 -12.80
CA ALA A 127 -0.69 2.89 -11.73
C ALA A 127 -0.24 3.53 -10.42
N SER A 128 -0.72 3.02 -9.30
CA SER A 128 -0.18 3.36 -7.99
C SER A 128 1.05 2.51 -7.68
N THR A 129 2.10 3.11 -7.14
CA THR A 129 3.28 2.39 -6.65
C THR A 129 3.00 1.54 -5.40
N ARG A 130 1.80 1.69 -4.82
CA ARG A 130 1.31 0.90 -3.66
C ARG A 130 0.67 -0.43 -4.04
N LEU A 131 0.58 -0.71 -5.34
CA LEU A 131 0.10 -2.00 -5.83
C LEU A 131 1.15 -3.09 -5.60
N SER A 132 0.68 -4.34 -5.48
CA SER A 132 1.59 -5.48 -5.43
C SER A 132 2.34 -5.66 -6.75
N VAL A 133 3.48 -6.32 -6.70
CA VAL A 133 4.31 -6.61 -7.90
C VAL A 133 3.50 -7.40 -8.94
N GLU A 134 2.66 -8.34 -8.49
CA GLU A 134 1.79 -9.13 -9.35
C GLU A 134 0.77 -8.25 -10.09
N SER A 135 0.15 -7.29 -9.37
CA SER A 135 -0.79 -6.33 -9.94
C SER A 135 -0.10 -5.40 -10.94
N LEU A 136 1.11 -4.92 -10.65
CA LEU A 136 1.90 -4.10 -11.55
C LEU A 136 2.35 -4.89 -12.79
N SER A 137 2.70 -6.15 -12.63
CA SER A 137 3.04 -7.06 -13.74
C SER A 137 1.83 -7.28 -14.67
N ALA A 138 0.66 -7.57 -14.09
CA ALA A 138 -0.58 -7.70 -14.86
C ALA A 138 -0.96 -6.39 -15.56
N PHE A 139 -0.79 -5.25 -14.88
CA PHE A 139 -1.02 -3.92 -15.46
C PHE A 139 -0.11 -3.67 -16.67
N LYS A 140 1.20 -3.97 -16.55
CA LYS A 140 2.14 -3.87 -17.66
C LYS A 140 1.71 -4.77 -18.83
N SER A 141 1.39 -6.03 -18.59
CA SER A 141 0.97 -6.99 -19.62
C SER A 141 -0.27 -6.53 -20.37
N ILE A 142 -1.22 -5.88 -19.69
CA ILE A 142 -2.43 -5.37 -20.32
C ILE A 142 -2.14 -4.10 -21.12
N PHE A 143 -1.57 -3.08 -20.48
CA PHE A 143 -1.48 -1.74 -21.07
C PHE A 143 -0.28 -1.56 -21.98
N VAL A 144 0.88 -2.11 -21.64
CA VAL A 144 2.09 -1.99 -22.48
C VAL A 144 2.10 -3.08 -23.54
N ASP A 145 2.10 -4.35 -23.12
CA ASP A 145 2.32 -5.47 -24.04
C ASP A 145 1.07 -5.75 -24.90
N GLY A 146 -0.12 -5.66 -24.31
CA GLY A 146 -1.41 -5.94 -24.99
C GLY A 146 -1.96 -4.77 -25.80
N LEU A 147 -2.08 -3.60 -25.16
CA LEU A 147 -2.68 -2.40 -25.74
C LEU A 147 -1.67 -1.44 -26.38
N GLY A 148 -0.36 -1.72 -26.28
CA GLY A 148 0.70 -0.95 -26.93
C GLY A 148 0.82 0.49 -26.42
N SER A 149 0.47 0.74 -25.13
CA SER A 149 0.60 2.07 -24.53
C SER A 149 2.07 2.41 -24.27
N ASN A 150 2.51 3.56 -24.72
CA ASN A 150 3.80 4.18 -24.38
C ASN A 150 3.68 5.26 -23.30
N MET A 151 2.48 5.50 -22.78
CA MET A 151 2.16 6.50 -21.75
C MET A 151 1.70 5.82 -20.46
N VAL A 152 2.60 5.06 -19.85
CA VAL A 152 2.36 4.42 -18.54
C VAL A 152 3.22 5.08 -17.49
N THR A 153 2.62 5.55 -16.40
CA THR A 153 3.31 6.26 -15.33
C THR A 153 2.61 6.11 -13.97
N SER A 154 3.21 6.68 -12.94
CA SER A 154 2.61 6.86 -11.60
C SER A 154 2.64 8.33 -11.21
N ILE A 155 1.60 8.76 -10.49
CA ILE A 155 1.52 10.11 -9.91
C ILE A 155 2.47 10.23 -8.71
N GLU A 156 2.66 9.14 -7.97
CA GLU A 156 3.35 9.13 -6.68
C GLU A 156 4.88 9.18 -6.86
N GLU A 157 5.44 8.37 -7.75
CA GLU A 157 6.89 8.21 -7.92
C GLU A 157 7.31 8.05 -9.40
N GLY A 158 6.50 8.51 -10.33
CA GLY A 158 6.74 8.30 -11.77
C GLY A 158 8.05 8.89 -12.26
N ARG A 159 8.40 10.11 -11.83
CA ARG A 159 9.62 10.79 -12.26
C ARG A 159 10.90 10.19 -11.67
N PRO A 160 11.02 9.93 -10.36
CA PRO A 160 12.15 9.20 -9.80
C PRO A 160 12.35 7.81 -10.42
N THR A 161 11.27 7.06 -10.63
CA THR A 161 11.32 5.73 -11.24
C THR A 161 11.83 5.77 -12.69
N ALA A 162 11.37 6.75 -13.48
CA ALA A 162 11.85 6.95 -14.84
C ALA A 162 13.32 7.32 -14.91
N LEU A 163 13.81 8.14 -13.95
CA LEU A 163 15.23 8.49 -13.84
C LEU A 163 16.09 7.28 -13.45
N GLN A 164 15.60 6.43 -12.53
CA GLN A 164 16.27 5.18 -12.17
C GLN A 164 16.36 4.21 -13.35
N ALA A 165 15.28 4.04 -14.11
CA ALA A 165 15.28 3.21 -15.31
C ALA A 165 16.30 3.73 -16.33
N LYS A 166 16.31 5.02 -16.61
CA LYS A 166 17.27 5.64 -17.51
C LYS A 166 18.72 5.48 -17.03
N TYR A 167 18.97 5.60 -15.73
CA TYR A 167 20.28 5.36 -15.16
C TYR A 167 20.70 3.89 -15.35
N ALA A 168 19.80 2.94 -15.10
CA ALA A 168 20.07 1.53 -15.29
C ALA A 168 20.41 1.19 -16.75
N ASP A 169 19.68 1.76 -17.70
CA ASP A 169 19.94 1.62 -19.14
C ASP A 169 21.32 2.15 -19.54
N GLN A 170 21.72 3.28 -18.97
CA GLN A 170 23.00 3.93 -19.28
C GLN A 170 24.21 3.23 -18.64
N ASN A 171 24.04 2.64 -17.48
CA ASN A 171 25.15 2.08 -16.68
C ASN A 171 25.15 0.54 -16.62
N GLY A 172 24.16 -0.11 -17.24
CA GLY A 172 24.06 -1.57 -17.27
C GLY A 172 23.70 -2.23 -15.93
N SER A 173 23.36 -1.42 -14.91
CA SER A 173 22.97 -1.91 -13.58
C SER A 173 21.91 -1.05 -12.94
N ALA A 174 20.90 -1.67 -12.35
CA ALA A 174 19.89 -0.97 -11.58
C ALA A 174 20.45 -0.44 -10.26
N ILE A 175 19.90 0.68 -9.80
CA ILE A 175 20.13 1.13 -8.42
C ILE A 175 19.28 0.24 -7.52
N GLU A 176 19.91 -0.67 -6.80
CA GLU A 176 19.24 -1.54 -5.84
C GLU A 176 19.59 -1.09 -4.42
N GLY A 177 18.57 -0.70 -3.66
CA GLY A 177 18.67 -0.41 -2.23
C GLY A 177 17.79 -1.34 -1.42
N LYS A 178 18.35 -1.97 -0.39
CA LYS A 178 17.58 -2.70 0.63
C LYS A 178 17.56 -1.89 1.91
N LEU A 179 16.48 -1.95 2.68
CA LEU A 179 16.41 -1.28 4.00
C LEU A 179 17.54 -1.75 4.93
N ASP A 180 17.94 -3.01 4.81
CA ASP A 180 19.06 -3.55 5.59
C ASP A 180 20.39 -2.85 5.28
N THR A 181 20.58 -2.32 4.07
CA THR A 181 21.77 -1.57 3.69
C THR A 181 21.92 -0.31 4.52
N LEU A 182 20.82 0.35 4.90
CA LEU A 182 20.86 1.54 5.77
C LEU A 182 21.42 1.23 7.16
N ARG A 183 21.26 -0.01 7.65
CA ARG A 183 21.76 -0.44 8.97
C ARG A 183 23.25 -0.75 8.97
N THR A 184 23.81 -1.04 7.82
CA THR A 184 25.23 -1.46 7.64
C THR A 184 26.07 -0.41 6.93
N ALA A 185 25.45 0.68 6.46
CA ALA A 185 26.15 1.76 5.76
C ALA A 185 26.96 2.61 6.76
N ASP A 186 28.22 2.90 6.43
CA ASP A 186 29.07 3.78 7.21
C ASP A 186 28.64 5.26 7.09
N CYS A 187 27.97 5.62 5.99
CA CYS A 187 27.47 6.97 5.75
C CYS A 187 26.16 6.92 4.96
N VAL A 188 25.19 7.74 5.36
CA VAL A 188 23.91 7.92 4.67
C VAL A 188 23.73 9.38 4.32
N LEU A 189 23.56 9.68 3.04
CA LEU A 189 23.33 11.04 2.54
C LEU A 189 21.85 11.21 2.20
N LEU A 190 21.16 12.14 2.87
CA LEU A 190 19.79 12.53 2.62
C LEU A 190 19.74 13.86 1.86
N ILE A 191 19.12 13.86 0.68
CA ILE A 191 19.00 15.06 -0.16
C ILE A 191 17.52 15.32 -0.45
N GLY A 192 16.97 16.42 0.08
CA GLY A 192 15.60 16.87 -0.18
C GLY A 192 14.51 15.91 0.31
N ALA A 193 14.82 15.01 1.25
CA ALA A 193 13.89 14.04 1.80
C ALA A 193 13.62 14.35 3.28
N ASP A 194 12.35 14.53 3.63
CA ASP A 194 11.88 14.59 5.02
C ASP A 194 11.25 13.26 5.39
N LEU A 195 12.08 12.34 5.90
CA LEU A 195 11.64 11.00 6.28
C LEU A 195 10.71 11.03 7.51
N SER A 196 10.78 12.07 8.33
CA SER A 196 9.94 12.22 9.52
C SER A 196 8.46 12.45 9.17
N THR A 197 8.17 12.95 7.98
CA THR A 197 6.81 13.20 7.50
C THR A 197 6.31 12.18 6.48
N THR A 198 7.23 11.58 5.71
CA THR A 198 6.87 10.68 4.62
C THR A 198 7.01 9.20 4.97
N HIS A 199 7.94 8.85 5.86
CA HIS A 199 8.29 7.47 6.23
C HIS A 199 8.59 7.37 7.73
N GLU A 200 7.62 7.65 8.58
CA GLU A 200 7.70 7.77 10.06
C GLU A 200 8.01 6.45 10.80
N VAL A 201 8.74 5.49 10.23
CA VAL A 201 9.03 4.16 10.84
C VAL A 201 10.50 4.02 11.18
#